data_1ae6a998351869b2428839f3bc5f93ac
#
_entry.id   1ae6a998351869b2428839f3bc5f93ac
#
_cell.length_a   1.000
_cell.length_b   1.000
_cell.length_c   1.000
_cell.angle_alpha   90.00
_cell.angle_beta   90.00
_cell.angle_gamma   90.00
#
_symmetry.space_group_name_H-M   'P 1'
#
loop_
_entity.id
_entity.type
_entity.pdbx_description
1 polymer ?
#
loop_
_entity_poly.entity_id
_entity_poly.type
_entity_poly.pdbx_seq_one_letter_code
_entity_poly.pdbx_strand_id
1 'polypeptide(L)'
;MVTLEDVARQAGVSLATASRVLNGSTRQVGASLRDKVELAAAQLGYRTNVAAQTLARGASNVIGLVVHDLTDPYFAAIADGVMRVAESQGLVVMVGTTHRDPEREIAYVSTLNAQRVGAVLLAGSRVADPHVTGRLREELDRYRQTGGRVACVGQDLLGVDSVVPGNREGAAALARALAGLGHRRFAVLAGPAGLITAGDRTAGFAGALAELGLPAPQIVHGSFDRDGGYAAAAVVSGATCVFAVNDVMAVGALASFRGRGIRVPEDVSVAGFDDIATLRDLVPALSTVRLPLADMGARALELALGPDEEPRVVHVAGEVVLRESARSLS
;
A
#
# COMPACT_ATOMS: atom_id res chain seq x y z
N MET A 1 30.77 -24.77 7.84
CA MET A 1 29.31 -24.56 7.79
C MET A 1 28.67 -25.94 7.81
N VAL A 2 27.72 -26.21 8.70
CA VAL A 2 27.05 -27.53 8.79
C VAL A 2 26.19 -27.72 7.54
N THR A 3 26.27 -28.89 6.93
CA THR A 3 25.55 -29.22 5.69
C THR A 3 24.41 -30.20 5.96
N LEU A 4 23.49 -30.36 5.00
CA LEU A 4 22.42 -31.37 5.07
C LEU A 4 22.99 -32.81 5.13
N GLU A 5 24.18 -33.03 4.53
CA GLU A 5 24.88 -34.31 4.60
C GLU A 5 25.34 -34.65 6.03
N ASP A 6 25.79 -33.64 6.78
CA ASP A 6 26.19 -33.81 8.18
C ASP A 6 24.98 -34.19 9.04
N VAL A 7 23.82 -33.56 8.80
CA VAL A 7 22.56 -33.92 9.48
C VAL A 7 22.13 -35.34 9.13
N ALA A 8 22.17 -35.72 7.85
CA ALA A 8 21.81 -37.06 7.40
C ALA A 8 22.73 -38.12 8.05
N ARG A 9 24.04 -37.86 8.12
CA ARG A 9 25.02 -38.74 8.76
C ARG A 9 24.76 -38.87 10.25
N GLN A 10 24.49 -37.78 10.96
CA GLN A 10 24.21 -37.80 12.41
C GLN A 10 22.89 -38.50 12.74
N ALA A 11 21.88 -38.30 11.91
CA ALA A 11 20.57 -38.93 12.09
C ALA A 11 20.54 -40.42 11.65
N GLY A 12 21.59 -40.89 10.97
CA GLY A 12 21.67 -42.28 10.45
C GLY A 12 20.65 -42.54 9.33
N VAL A 13 20.37 -41.51 8.48
CA VAL A 13 19.41 -41.60 7.37
C VAL A 13 20.06 -41.22 6.04
N SER A 14 19.38 -41.55 4.94
CA SER A 14 19.84 -41.06 3.64
C SER A 14 19.68 -39.52 3.49
N LEU A 15 20.53 -38.88 2.68
CA LEU A 15 20.41 -37.46 2.34
C LEU A 15 19.01 -37.11 1.84
N ALA A 16 18.40 -37.99 1.02
CA ALA A 16 17.05 -37.83 0.54
C ALA A 16 16.00 -37.87 1.66
N THR A 17 16.20 -38.68 2.71
CA THR A 17 15.31 -38.71 3.88
C THR A 17 15.45 -37.45 4.71
N ALA A 18 16.69 -37.05 5.02
CA ALA A 18 16.94 -35.77 5.73
C ALA A 18 16.36 -34.58 4.98
N SER A 19 16.54 -34.51 3.65
CA SER A 19 15.96 -33.47 2.81
C SER A 19 14.43 -33.47 2.87
N ARG A 20 13.79 -34.62 2.81
CA ARG A 20 12.32 -34.70 2.88
C ARG A 20 11.76 -34.25 4.22
N VAL A 21 12.44 -34.54 5.32
CA VAL A 21 12.01 -34.10 6.65
C VAL A 21 12.17 -32.60 6.80
N LEU A 22 13.35 -32.07 6.50
CA LEU A 22 13.68 -30.68 6.76
C LEU A 22 13.12 -29.70 5.70
N ASN A 23 12.87 -30.16 4.49
CA ASN A 23 12.37 -29.33 3.40
C ASN A 23 10.87 -29.51 3.12
N GLY A 24 10.16 -30.34 3.89
CA GLY A 24 8.71 -30.57 3.76
C GLY A 24 8.34 -31.22 2.42
N SER A 25 8.29 -32.55 2.37
CA SER A 25 7.85 -33.31 1.19
C SER A 25 6.41 -33.77 1.38
N THR A 26 5.66 -33.91 0.28
CA THR A 26 4.34 -34.54 0.23
C THR A 26 4.40 -36.05 0.55
N ARG A 27 5.57 -36.70 0.46
CA ARG A 27 5.77 -38.09 0.87
C ARG A 27 5.95 -38.12 2.38
N GLN A 28 5.05 -38.87 3.07
CA GLN A 28 5.13 -39.06 4.51
C GLN A 28 6.42 -39.83 4.89
N VAL A 29 7.18 -39.23 5.81
CA VAL A 29 8.28 -39.91 6.50
C VAL A 29 7.75 -40.32 7.87
N GLY A 30 8.03 -41.56 8.29
CA GLY A 30 7.57 -42.08 9.58
C GLY A 30 8.04 -41.19 10.74
N ALA A 31 7.20 -41.04 11.77
CA ALA A 31 7.43 -40.12 12.89
C ALA A 31 8.81 -40.30 13.55
N SER A 32 9.21 -41.56 13.81
CA SER A 32 10.51 -41.90 14.43
C SER A 32 11.72 -41.43 13.60
N LEU A 33 11.64 -41.44 12.26
CA LEU A 33 12.71 -40.90 11.39
C LEU A 33 12.71 -39.39 11.36
N ARG A 34 11.54 -38.79 11.43
CA ARG A 34 11.38 -37.32 11.52
C ARG A 34 12.04 -36.80 12.79
N ASP A 35 11.70 -37.37 13.95
CA ASP A 35 12.23 -36.93 15.25
C ASP A 35 13.77 -37.04 15.28
N LYS A 36 14.34 -38.11 14.70
CA LYS A 36 15.81 -38.31 14.63
C LYS A 36 16.47 -37.21 13.78
N VAL A 37 15.89 -36.86 12.66
CA VAL A 37 16.45 -35.84 11.76
C VAL A 37 16.32 -34.42 12.38
N GLU A 38 15.18 -34.11 12.99
CA GLU A 38 14.97 -32.82 13.66
C GLU A 38 15.90 -32.66 14.87
N LEU A 39 16.10 -33.69 15.66
CA LEU A 39 17.05 -33.70 16.78
C LEU A 39 18.49 -33.51 16.30
N ALA A 40 18.91 -34.22 15.25
CA ALA A 40 20.24 -34.08 14.69
C ALA A 40 20.48 -32.66 14.12
N ALA A 41 19.48 -32.10 13.43
CA ALA A 41 19.54 -30.74 12.91
C ALA A 41 19.68 -29.69 14.03
N ALA A 42 18.90 -29.86 15.12
CA ALA A 42 18.97 -28.97 16.28
C ALA A 42 20.33 -29.06 16.99
N GLN A 43 20.87 -30.29 17.21
CA GLN A 43 22.16 -30.53 17.85
C GLN A 43 23.34 -29.94 17.06
N LEU A 44 23.27 -30.01 15.73
CA LEU A 44 24.30 -29.44 14.85
C LEU A 44 24.14 -27.92 14.59
N GLY A 45 23.03 -27.34 15.06
CA GLY A 45 22.70 -25.94 14.71
C GLY A 45 22.47 -25.76 13.20
N TYR A 46 22.06 -26.81 12.50
CA TYR A 46 21.77 -26.75 11.08
C TYR A 46 20.58 -25.85 10.83
N ARG A 47 20.79 -24.85 9.98
CA ARG A 47 19.70 -24.02 9.45
C ARG A 47 19.52 -24.35 7.97
N THR A 48 18.32 -24.68 7.60
CA THR A 48 17.96 -24.95 6.20
C THR A 48 18.35 -23.73 5.33
N ASN A 49 19.09 -23.99 4.27
CA ASN A 49 19.44 -22.94 3.32
C ASN A 49 18.21 -22.63 2.47
N VAL A 50 17.61 -21.45 2.69
CA VAL A 50 16.41 -20.98 1.98
C VAL A 50 16.64 -20.97 0.46
N ALA A 51 17.83 -20.59 0.00
CA ALA A 51 18.15 -20.61 -1.43
C ALA A 51 18.15 -22.03 -2.01
N ALA A 52 18.66 -23.03 -1.25
CA ALA A 52 18.61 -24.43 -1.66
C ALA A 52 17.18 -25.01 -1.62
N GLN A 53 16.34 -24.57 -0.67
CA GLN A 53 14.92 -24.94 -0.64
C GLN A 53 14.16 -24.36 -1.81
N THR A 54 14.39 -23.09 -2.16
CA THR A 54 13.80 -22.41 -3.31
C THR A 54 14.14 -23.15 -4.60
N LEU A 55 15.40 -23.57 -4.75
CA LEU A 55 15.82 -24.41 -5.89
C LEU A 55 15.10 -25.76 -5.94
N ALA A 56 14.92 -26.39 -4.79
CA ALA A 56 14.30 -27.72 -4.69
C ALA A 56 12.77 -27.71 -4.83
N ARG A 57 12.12 -26.60 -4.43
CA ARG A 57 10.65 -26.44 -4.49
C ARG A 57 10.18 -25.69 -5.71
N GLY A 58 11.06 -25.01 -6.42
CA GLY A 58 10.73 -24.13 -7.56
C GLY A 58 9.98 -22.84 -7.18
N ALA A 59 9.72 -22.60 -5.88
CA ALA A 59 9.03 -21.42 -5.39
C ALA A 59 9.69 -20.88 -4.10
N SER A 60 9.93 -19.57 -4.04
CA SER A 60 10.42 -18.87 -2.87
C SER A 60 9.28 -18.67 -1.87
N ASN A 61 9.58 -18.76 -0.57
CA ASN A 61 8.66 -18.36 0.50
C ASN A 61 8.80 -16.86 0.84
N VAL A 62 9.50 -16.09 0.03
CA VAL A 62 9.68 -14.64 0.19
C VAL A 62 8.81 -13.94 -0.84
N ILE A 63 8.13 -12.89 -0.40
CA ILE A 63 7.42 -11.93 -1.25
C ILE A 63 8.01 -10.54 -1.09
N GLY A 64 8.03 -9.77 -2.15
CA GLY A 64 8.45 -8.38 -2.15
C GLY A 64 7.23 -7.47 -2.04
N LEU A 65 7.25 -6.52 -1.10
CA LEU A 65 6.28 -5.43 -1.01
C LEU A 65 7.03 -4.12 -1.28
N VAL A 66 6.71 -3.46 -2.38
CA VAL A 66 7.30 -2.18 -2.77
C VAL A 66 6.28 -1.08 -2.52
N VAL A 67 6.63 -0.15 -1.63
CA VAL A 67 5.78 0.98 -1.24
C VAL A 67 6.50 2.31 -1.52
N HIS A 68 5.78 3.42 -1.48
CA HIS A 68 6.44 4.71 -1.67
C HIS A 68 7.14 5.21 -0.42
N ASP A 69 6.49 5.10 0.76
CA ASP A 69 7.03 5.67 2.00
C ASP A 69 6.48 4.92 3.22
N LEU A 70 7.36 4.33 4.02
CA LEU A 70 6.96 3.63 5.25
C LEU A 70 6.65 4.58 6.41
N THR A 71 7.03 5.85 6.29
CA THR A 71 6.69 6.86 7.31
C THR A 71 5.25 7.36 7.18
N ASP A 72 4.63 7.15 6.02
CA ASP A 72 3.21 7.41 5.80
C ASP A 72 2.37 6.23 6.33
N PRO A 73 1.51 6.45 7.35
CA PRO A 73 0.68 5.41 7.94
C PRO A 73 -0.25 4.68 6.94
N TYR A 74 -0.55 5.30 5.80
CA TYR A 74 -1.26 4.66 4.69
C TYR A 74 -0.59 3.37 4.24
N PHE A 75 0.73 3.43 3.98
CA PHE A 75 1.48 2.26 3.52
C PHE A 75 1.73 1.26 4.64
N ALA A 76 1.88 1.74 5.88
CA ALA A 76 2.03 0.86 7.04
C ALA A 76 0.77 -0.01 7.25
N ALA A 77 -0.43 0.58 7.08
CA ALA A 77 -1.69 -0.16 7.20
C ALA A 77 -1.87 -1.20 6.06
N ILE A 78 -1.48 -0.86 4.83
CA ILE A 78 -1.48 -1.82 3.71
C ILE A 78 -0.49 -2.97 4.00
N ALA A 79 0.72 -2.64 4.48
CA ALA A 79 1.72 -3.63 4.82
C ALA A 79 1.25 -4.58 5.93
N ASP A 80 0.54 -4.08 6.95
CA ASP A 80 -0.07 -4.92 8.00
C ASP A 80 -1.01 -5.97 7.40
N GLY A 81 -1.87 -5.57 6.46
CA GLY A 81 -2.77 -6.50 5.77
C GLY A 81 -2.02 -7.57 4.98
N VAL A 82 -0.97 -7.17 4.25
CA VAL A 82 -0.09 -8.10 3.52
C VAL A 82 0.58 -9.07 4.49
N MET A 83 1.14 -8.58 5.61
CA MET A 83 1.85 -9.39 6.60
C MET A 83 0.94 -10.41 7.25
N ARG A 84 -0.30 -10.07 7.58
CA ARG A 84 -1.29 -11.02 8.16
C ARG A 84 -1.55 -12.22 7.24
N VAL A 85 -1.73 -11.98 5.95
CA VAL A 85 -1.92 -13.06 4.97
C VAL A 85 -0.63 -13.85 4.78
N ALA A 86 0.52 -13.18 4.67
CA ALA A 86 1.82 -13.82 4.52
C ALA A 86 2.13 -14.76 5.70
N GLU A 87 1.89 -14.32 6.94
CA GLU A 87 2.09 -15.14 8.15
C GLU A 87 1.25 -16.41 8.12
N SER A 88 -0.04 -16.31 7.74
CA SER A 88 -0.93 -17.47 7.64
C SER A 88 -0.47 -18.51 6.62
N GLN A 89 0.33 -18.09 5.63
CA GLN A 89 0.89 -18.92 4.56
C GLN A 89 2.36 -19.33 4.81
N GLY A 90 2.95 -18.93 5.94
CA GLY A 90 4.37 -19.15 6.23
C GLY A 90 5.33 -18.44 5.29
N LEU A 91 4.90 -17.28 4.76
CA LEU A 91 5.68 -16.43 3.86
C LEU A 91 6.40 -15.32 4.63
N VAL A 92 7.52 -14.86 4.11
CA VAL A 92 8.29 -13.72 4.62
C VAL A 92 8.12 -12.53 3.70
N VAL A 93 7.83 -11.36 4.25
CA VAL A 93 7.68 -10.13 3.48
C VAL A 93 8.97 -9.30 3.52
N MET A 94 9.53 -9.04 2.36
CA MET A 94 10.64 -8.10 2.17
C MET A 94 10.07 -6.76 1.69
N VAL A 95 10.31 -5.69 2.44
CA VAL A 95 9.75 -4.37 2.12
C VAL A 95 10.81 -3.47 1.52
N GLY A 96 10.48 -2.82 0.40
CA GLY A 96 11.30 -1.79 -0.25
C GLY A 96 10.55 -0.45 -0.33
N THR A 97 11.28 0.67 -0.20
CA THR A 97 10.73 2.03 -0.28
C THR A 97 11.30 2.79 -1.47
N THR A 98 10.43 3.32 -2.32
CA THR A 98 10.83 4.03 -3.55
C THR A 98 10.96 5.53 -3.38
N HIS A 99 10.36 6.12 -2.34
CA HIS A 99 10.21 7.58 -2.17
C HIS A 99 9.56 8.25 -3.40
N ARG A 100 8.63 7.56 -4.05
CA ARG A 100 7.94 7.98 -5.29
C ARG A 100 8.87 8.16 -6.50
N ASP A 101 10.07 7.56 -6.47
CA ASP A 101 10.99 7.52 -7.59
C ASP A 101 10.67 6.29 -8.47
N PRO A 102 10.21 6.48 -9.73
CA PRO A 102 9.86 5.38 -10.63
C PRO A 102 11.06 4.50 -11.00
N GLU A 103 12.27 5.08 -11.08
CA GLU A 103 13.47 4.32 -11.41
C GLU A 103 13.83 3.35 -10.29
N ARG A 104 13.64 3.77 -9.05
CA ARG A 104 13.81 2.87 -7.88
C ARG A 104 12.79 1.76 -7.88
N GLU A 105 11.55 2.02 -8.29
CA GLU A 105 10.52 0.99 -8.34
C GLU A 105 10.88 -0.09 -9.36
N ILE A 106 11.30 0.29 -10.57
CA ILE A 106 11.80 -0.62 -11.61
C ILE A 106 13.00 -1.42 -11.09
N ALA A 107 13.98 -0.74 -10.46
CA ALA A 107 15.16 -1.39 -9.91
C ALA A 107 14.83 -2.39 -8.80
N TYR A 108 13.84 -2.11 -7.96
CA TYR A 108 13.37 -3.06 -6.95
C TYR A 108 12.75 -4.29 -7.59
N VAL A 109 11.89 -4.15 -8.60
CA VAL A 109 11.29 -5.29 -9.31
C VAL A 109 12.40 -6.17 -9.92
N SER A 110 13.39 -5.56 -10.58
CA SER A 110 14.53 -6.28 -11.16
C SER A 110 15.35 -7.02 -10.09
N THR A 111 15.59 -6.38 -8.94
CA THR A 111 16.32 -6.98 -7.82
C THR A 111 15.57 -8.17 -7.23
N LEU A 112 14.26 -8.02 -7.01
CA LEU A 112 13.40 -9.07 -6.48
C LEU A 112 13.28 -10.26 -7.45
N ASN A 113 13.27 -9.98 -8.77
CA ASN A 113 13.36 -11.01 -9.80
C ASN A 113 14.68 -11.79 -9.70
N ALA A 114 15.80 -11.11 -9.59
CA ALA A 114 17.12 -11.75 -9.45
C ALA A 114 17.19 -12.61 -8.16
N GLN A 115 16.49 -12.23 -7.10
CA GLN A 115 16.37 -12.99 -5.85
C GLN A 115 15.32 -14.10 -5.91
N ARG A 116 14.60 -14.24 -7.03
CA ARG A 116 13.55 -15.25 -7.25
C ARG A 116 12.47 -15.22 -6.16
N VAL A 117 12.02 -14.03 -5.75
CA VAL A 117 10.89 -13.94 -4.83
C VAL A 117 9.62 -14.50 -5.48
N GLY A 118 8.71 -15.07 -4.70
CA GLY A 118 7.52 -15.77 -5.21
C GLY A 118 6.45 -14.82 -5.74
N ALA A 119 6.33 -13.64 -5.15
CA ALA A 119 5.41 -12.60 -5.61
C ALA A 119 5.99 -11.20 -5.34
N VAL A 120 5.58 -10.22 -6.14
CA VAL A 120 5.86 -8.80 -5.96
C VAL A 120 4.55 -8.03 -5.85
N LEU A 121 4.40 -7.27 -4.77
CA LEU A 121 3.28 -6.38 -4.55
C LEU A 121 3.77 -4.93 -4.69
N LEU A 122 3.09 -4.13 -5.51
CA LEU A 122 3.37 -2.71 -5.68
C LEU A 122 2.24 -1.90 -5.05
N ALA A 123 2.53 -1.07 -4.05
CA ALA A 123 1.51 -0.22 -3.44
C ALA A 123 1.87 1.26 -3.61
N GLY A 124 0.93 2.00 -4.22
CA GLY A 124 1.05 3.44 -4.39
C GLY A 124 0.56 3.96 -5.73
N SER A 125 0.52 5.27 -5.83
CA SER A 125 0.05 5.99 -7.02
C SER A 125 1.06 5.94 -8.16
N ARG A 126 0.56 5.79 -9.36
CA ARG A 126 1.35 5.95 -10.58
C ARG A 126 1.47 7.43 -10.95
N VAL A 127 2.53 7.77 -11.66
CA VAL A 127 2.64 9.08 -12.34
C VAL A 127 1.95 9.02 -13.70
N ALA A 128 1.41 10.15 -14.14
CA ALA A 128 0.73 10.27 -15.44
C ALA A 128 1.75 10.39 -16.58
N ASP A 129 2.65 9.40 -16.67
CA ASP A 129 3.68 9.28 -17.70
C ASP A 129 3.61 7.88 -18.34
N PRO A 130 3.13 7.77 -19.60
CA PRO A 130 3.02 6.50 -20.31
C PRO A 130 4.36 5.80 -20.52
N HIS A 131 5.47 6.55 -20.65
CA HIS A 131 6.80 5.97 -20.85
C HIS A 131 7.28 5.27 -19.57
N VAL A 132 7.14 5.92 -18.42
CA VAL A 132 7.45 5.32 -17.12
C VAL A 132 6.59 4.08 -16.86
N THR A 133 5.29 4.18 -17.12
CA THR A 133 4.37 3.05 -16.98
C THR A 133 4.74 1.89 -17.90
N GLY A 134 5.13 2.18 -19.15
CA GLY A 134 5.57 1.18 -20.12
C GLY A 134 6.83 0.42 -19.67
N ARG A 135 7.83 1.12 -19.20
CA ARG A 135 9.07 0.52 -18.67
C ARG A 135 8.83 -0.38 -17.46
N LEU A 136 7.96 0.06 -16.55
CA LEU A 136 7.59 -0.78 -15.40
C LEU A 136 6.83 -2.04 -15.83
N ARG A 137 5.89 -1.92 -16.79
CA ARG A 137 5.21 -3.09 -17.37
C ARG A 137 6.20 -4.10 -17.96
N GLU A 138 7.15 -3.63 -18.77
CA GLU A 138 8.18 -4.50 -19.36
C GLU A 138 8.99 -5.27 -18.31
N GLU A 139 9.32 -4.63 -17.18
CA GLU A 139 10.04 -5.29 -16.08
C GLU A 139 9.15 -6.31 -15.36
N LEU A 140 7.89 -5.98 -15.13
CA LEU A 140 6.91 -6.90 -14.53
C LEU A 140 6.65 -8.11 -15.45
N ASP A 141 6.59 -7.92 -16.76
CA ASP A 141 6.42 -9.01 -17.72
C ASP A 141 7.63 -9.94 -17.72
N ARG A 142 8.86 -9.42 -17.65
CA ARG A 142 10.06 -10.24 -17.48
C ARG A 142 10.00 -11.06 -16.18
N TYR A 143 9.55 -10.45 -15.08
CA TYR A 143 9.39 -11.16 -13.82
C TYR A 143 8.33 -12.27 -13.91
N ARG A 144 7.19 -12.00 -14.53
CA ARG A 144 6.12 -13.01 -14.75
C ARG A 144 6.60 -14.17 -15.63
N GLN A 145 7.41 -13.91 -16.66
CA GLN A 145 8.00 -14.94 -17.51
C GLN A 145 8.92 -15.92 -16.73
N THR A 146 9.46 -15.51 -15.61
CA THR A 146 10.22 -16.40 -14.71
C THR A 146 9.36 -17.15 -13.69
N GLY A 147 8.02 -17.05 -13.79
CA GLY A 147 7.07 -17.65 -12.86
C GLY A 147 6.72 -16.78 -11.65
N GLY A 148 7.18 -15.53 -11.62
CA GLY A 148 6.85 -14.56 -10.58
C GLY A 148 5.40 -14.08 -10.69
N ARG A 149 4.79 -13.75 -9.57
CA ARG A 149 3.40 -13.27 -9.47
C ARG A 149 3.38 -11.82 -9.04
N VAL A 150 2.42 -11.05 -9.57
CA VAL A 150 2.35 -9.61 -9.33
C VAL A 150 0.93 -9.20 -8.99
N ALA A 151 0.80 -8.35 -7.97
CA ALA A 151 -0.43 -7.59 -7.77
C ALA A 151 -0.09 -6.14 -7.39
N CYS A 152 -1.03 -5.22 -7.59
CA CYS A 152 -0.86 -3.84 -7.18
C CYS A 152 -2.04 -3.32 -6.35
N VAL A 153 -1.75 -2.34 -5.48
CA VAL A 153 -2.73 -1.50 -4.80
C VAL A 153 -2.57 -0.09 -5.35
N GLY A 154 -3.53 0.36 -6.15
CA GLY A 154 -3.44 1.67 -6.80
C GLY A 154 -4.29 1.73 -8.07
N GLN A 155 -3.71 2.13 -9.20
CA GLN A 155 -4.39 2.18 -10.49
C GLN A 155 -4.22 0.88 -11.27
N ASP A 156 -5.27 0.50 -12.02
CA ASP A 156 -5.22 -0.60 -12.98
C ASP A 156 -4.56 -0.12 -14.28
N LEU A 157 -3.25 0.03 -14.26
CA LEU A 157 -2.46 0.51 -15.41
C LEU A 157 -1.32 -0.42 -15.79
N LEU A 158 -1.09 -1.48 -15.02
CA LEU A 158 0.08 -2.34 -15.19
C LEU A 158 -0.24 -3.68 -15.87
N GLY A 159 -1.51 -4.00 -16.09
CA GLY A 159 -1.93 -5.29 -16.64
C GLY A 159 -1.65 -6.46 -15.70
N VAL A 160 -1.76 -6.25 -14.41
CA VAL A 160 -1.59 -7.23 -13.34
C VAL A 160 -2.79 -7.20 -12.40
N ASP A 161 -2.92 -8.20 -11.54
CA ASP A 161 -3.95 -8.19 -10.48
C ASP A 161 -3.92 -6.86 -9.73
N SER A 162 -5.07 -6.23 -9.55
CA SER A 162 -5.14 -4.85 -9.05
C SER A 162 -6.25 -4.67 -8.01
N VAL A 163 -5.92 -4.03 -6.89
CA VAL A 163 -6.88 -3.50 -5.92
C VAL A 163 -6.93 -1.99 -6.09
N VAL A 164 -8.06 -1.50 -6.62
CA VAL A 164 -8.23 -0.11 -7.04
C VAL A 164 -9.11 0.65 -6.05
N PRO A 165 -8.58 1.59 -5.26
CA PRO A 165 -9.39 2.42 -4.38
C PRO A 165 -10.22 3.43 -5.18
N GLY A 166 -11.49 3.63 -4.77
CA GLY A 166 -12.43 4.57 -5.35
C GLY A 166 -12.06 6.03 -5.04
N ASN A 167 -10.94 6.49 -5.59
CA ASN A 167 -10.40 7.82 -5.29
C ASN A 167 -11.34 8.94 -5.75
N ARG A 168 -11.83 8.85 -6.99
CA ARG A 168 -12.71 9.86 -7.59
C ARG A 168 -14.08 9.88 -6.94
N GLU A 169 -14.66 8.71 -6.74
CA GLU A 169 -15.98 8.52 -6.15
C GLU A 169 -16.00 8.93 -4.67
N GLY A 170 -14.98 8.53 -3.91
CA GLY A 170 -14.82 8.90 -2.50
C GLY A 170 -14.66 10.41 -2.31
N ALA A 171 -13.83 11.06 -3.13
CA ALA A 171 -13.66 12.51 -3.09
C ALA A 171 -14.93 13.26 -3.51
N ALA A 172 -15.67 12.75 -4.50
CA ALA A 172 -16.96 13.32 -4.90
C ALA A 172 -18.01 13.17 -3.79
N ALA A 173 -18.05 12.02 -3.10
CA ALA A 173 -18.94 11.82 -1.96
C ALA A 173 -18.60 12.77 -0.81
N LEU A 174 -17.33 12.97 -0.50
CA LEU A 174 -16.88 13.92 0.51
C LEU A 174 -17.28 15.37 0.16
N ALA A 175 -17.11 15.79 -1.11
CA ALA A 175 -17.53 17.11 -1.55
C ALA A 175 -19.03 17.36 -1.34
N ARG A 176 -19.87 16.38 -1.69
CA ARG A 176 -21.32 16.44 -1.46
C ARG A 176 -21.67 16.52 0.02
N ALA A 177 -21.00 15.73 0.88
CA ALA A 177 -21.22 15.75 2.31
C ALA A 177 -20.85 17.11 2.92
N LEU A 178 -19.70 17.69 2.56
CA LEU A 178 -19.26 19.00 3.04
C LEU A 178 -20.14 20.13 2.50
N ALA A 179 -20.61 20.06 1.26
CA ALA A 179 -21.61 20.99 0.71
C ALA A 179 -22.96 20.90 1.44
N GLY A 180 -23.32 19.68 1.87
CA GLY A 180 -24.52 19.43 2.72
C GLY A 180 -24.44 20.10 4.09
N LEU A 181 -23.23 20.30 4.62
CA LEU A 181 -22.99 21.09 5.84
C LEU A 181 -23.08 22.63 5.63
N GLY A 182 -23.43 23.08 4.44
CA GLY A 182 -23.60 24.49 4.12
C GLY A 182 -22.37 25.18 3.53
N HIS A 183 -21.23 24.48 3.37
CA HIS A 183 -20.06 25.07 2.74
C HIS A 183 -20.28 25.36 1.24
N ARG A 184 -19.78 26.51 0.78
CA ARG A 184 -19.91 26.96 -0.61
C ARG A 184 -18.59 27.45 -1.22
N ARG A 185 -17.58 27.72 -0.41
CA ARG A 185 -16.26 28.16 -0.83
C ARG A 185 -15.22 27.15 -0.34
N PHE A 186 -14.60 26.47 -1.28
CA PHE A 186 -13.68 25.39 -1.03
C PHE A 186 -12.27 25.67 -1.51
N ALA A 187 -11.28 25.07 -0.86
CA ALA A 187 -9.93 24.91 -1.39
C ALA A 187 -9.54 23.43 -1.38
N VAL A 188 -8.71 23.04 -2.33
CA VAL A 188 -8.13 21.69 -2.44
C VAL A 188 -6.62 21.79 -2.36
N LEU A 189 -6.01 21.11 -1.40
CA LEU A 189 -4.58 20.90 -1.35
C LEU A 189 -4.28 19.65 -2.19
N ALA A 190 -3.88 19.87 -3.45
CA ALA A 190 -4.00 18.88 -4.52
C ALA A 190 -2.78 17.97 -4.70
N GLY A 191 -1.71 18.15 -3.94
CA GLY A 191 -0.48 17.39 -4.18
C GLY A 191 0.18 17.71 -5.53
N PRO A 192 1.13 16.90 -6.00
CA PRO A 192 1.82 17.10 -7.27
C PRO A 192 0.89 16.93 -8.49
N ALA A 193 1.02 17.78 -9.53
CA ALA A 193 0.20 17.78 -10.76
C ALA A 193 0.55 16.52 -11.50
N GLY A 194 1.06 15.61 -11.53
CA GLY A 194 1.32 14.40 -12.32
C GLY A 194 1.01 13.11 -11.55
N LEU A 195 0.58 13.23 -10.30
CA LEU A 195 0.26 12.06 -9.48
C LEU A 195 -1.21 11.66 -9.68
N ILE A 196 -1.46 10.49 -10.24
CA ILE A 196 -2.80 10.06 -10.67
C ILE A 196 -3.79 10.07 -9.49
N THR A 197 -3.44 9.50 -8.35
CA THR A 197 -4.31 9.51 -7.14
C THR A 197 -4.71 10.93 -6.73
N ALA A 198 -3.75 11.87 -6.72
CA ALA A 198 -4.01 13.26 -6.37
C ALA A 198 -4.94 13.93 -7.39
N GLY A 199 -4.70 13.67 -8.68
CA GLY A 199 -5.54 14.12 -9.79
C GLY A 199 -6.97 13.59 -9.69
N ASP A 200 -7.14 12.29 -9.45
CA ASP A 200 -8.47 11.66 -9.33
C ASP A 200 -9.26 12.22 -8.16
N ARG A 201 -8.64 12.35 -6.98
CA ARG A 201 -9.28 12.93 -5.78
C ARG A 201 -9.67 14.39 -6.02
N THR A 202 -8.76 15.17 -6.61
CA THR A 202 -9.03 16.59 -6.96
C THR A 202 -10.18 16.68 -7.97
N ALA A 203 -10.14 15.90 -9.05
CA ALA A 203 -11.16 15.93 -10.09
C ALA A 203 -12.52 15.43 -9.59
N GLY A 204 -12.54 14.38 -8.75
CA GLY A 204 -13.78 13.89 -8.12
C GLY A 204 -14.42 14.96 -7.24
N PHE A 205 -13.63 15.61 -6.39
CA PHE A 205 -14.10 16.67 -5.51
C PHE A 205 -14.63 17.89 -6.30
N ALA A 206 -13.83 18.41 -7.22
CA ALA A 206 -14.21 19.57 -8.04
C ALA A 206 -15.41 19.27 -8.95
N GLY A 207 -15.46 18.06 -9.53
CA GLY A 207 -16.59 17.63 -10.37
C GLY A 207 -17.90 17.60 -9.60
N ALA A 208 -17.90 17.06 -8.37
CA ALA A 208 -19.10 17.05 -7.54
C ALA A 208 -19.57 18.46 -7.13
N LEU A 209 -18.65 19.38 -6.87
CA LEU A 209 -19.00 20.80 -6.63
C LEU A 209 -19.65 21.43 -7.86
N ALA A 210 -19.13 21.17 -9.06
CA ALA A 210 -19.70 21.67 -10.32
C ALA A 210 -21.12 21.11 -10.56
N GLU A 211 -21.35 19.80 -10.30
CA GLU A 211 -22.67 19.17 -10.37
C GLU A 211 -23.69 19.82 -9.41
N LEU A 212 -23.23 20.31 -8.26
CA LEU A 212 -24.04 21.03 -7.30
C LEU A 212 -24.22 22.54 -7.64
N GLY A 213 -23.68 23.00 -8.76
CA GLY A 213 -23.72 24.42 -9.16
C GLY A 213 -22.88 25.33 -8.27
N LEU A 214 -21.89 24.79 -7.55
CA LEU A 214 -21.02 25.55 -6.66
C LEU A 214 -19.78 26.08 -7.39
N PRO A 215 -19.17 27.17 -6.91
CA PRO A 215 -17.93 27.70 -7.50
C PRO A 215 -16.81 26.66 -7.50
N ALA A 216 -15.94 26.72 -8.50
CA ALA A 216 -14.74 25.90 -8.54
C ALA A 216 -13.87 26.16 -7.30
N PRO A 217 -13.28 25.12 -6.70
CA PRO A 217 -12.43 25.27 -5.53
C PRO A 217 -11.10 25.95 -5.91
N GLN A 218 -10.49 26.68 -4.96
CA GLN A 218 -9.09 27.08 -5.09
C GLN A 218 -8.22 25.83 -5.06
N ILE A 219 -7.45 25.55 -6.11
CA ILE A 219 -6.54 24.39 -6.15
C ILE A 219 -5.13 24.88 -5.85
N VAL A 220 -4.50 24.26 -4.85
CA VAL A 220 -3.12 24.57 -4.44
C VAL A 220 -2.28 23.29 -4.52
N HIS A 221 -1.30 23.28 -5.42
CA HIS A 221 -0.38 22.16 -5.57
C HIS A 221 0.77 22.23 -4.56
N GLY A 222 1.29 21.09 -4.14
CA GLY A 222 2.41 20.93 -3.22
C GLY A 222 2.95 19.50 -3.24
N SER A 223 3.87 19.17 -2.34
CA SER A 223 4.31 17.78 -2.13
C SER A 223 3.17 16.95 -1.54
N PHE A 224 3.19 15.64 -1.81
CA PHE A 224 2.16 14.69 -1.33
C PHE A 224 2.50 14.13 0.06
N ASP A 225 2.82 15.03 0.96
CA ASP A 225 3.29 14.76 2.32
C ASP A 225 2.81 15.85 3.30
N ARG A 226 3.14 15.68 4.57
CA ARG A 226 2.77 16.59 5.66
C ARG A 226 3.25 18.02 5.39
N ASP A 227 4.47 18.20 4.91
CA ASP A 227 5.08 19.52 4.73
C ASP A 227 4.52 20.23 3.49
N GLY A 228 4.19 19.46 2.43
CA GLY A 228 3.43 19.98 1.30
C GLY A 228 2.04 20.47 1.70
N GLY A 229 1.34 19.74 2.57
CA GLY A 229 0.07 20.17 3.14
C GLY A 229 0.20 21.44 3.99
N TYR A 230 1.24 21.54 4.80
CA TYR A 230 1.54 22.73 5.61
C TYR A 230 1.77 23.97 4.73
N ALA A 231 2.62 23.85 3.71
CA ALA A 231 2.95 24.95 2.81
C ALA A 231 1.74 25.35 1.95
N ALA A 232 1.01 24.39 1.40
CA ALA A 232 -0.17 24.66 0.59
C ALA A 232 -1.28 25.37 1.39
N ALA A 233 -1.51 24.97 2.65
CA ALA A 233 -2.50 25.61 3.51
C ALA A 233 -2.16 27.08 3.82
N ALA A 234 -0.87 27.46 3.80
CA ALA A 234 -0.44 28.83 4.09
C ALA A 234 -0.94 29.86 3.07
N VAL A 235 -1.19 29.44 1.82
CA VAL A 235 -1.66 30.31 0.73
C VAL A 235 -3.15 30.22 0.46
N VAL A 236 -3.88 29.39 1.20
CA VAL A 236 -5.35 29.32 1.11
C VAL A 236 -5.96 30.60 1.67
N SER A 237 -6.92 31.14 0.92
CA SER A 237 -7.64 32.33 1.33
C SER A 237 -9.14 32.25 0.96
N GLY A 238 -10.01 32.78 1.82
CA GLY A 238 -11.44 32.93 1.54
C GLY A 238 -12.25 31.62 1.51
N ALA A 239 -11.63 30.46 1.62
CA ALA A 239 -12.32 29.18 1.73
C ALA A 239 -12.90 28.98 3.13
N THR A 240 -14.09 28.40 3.21
CA THR A 240 -14.71 27.98 4.48
C THR A 240 -14.45 26.51 4.79
N CYS A 241 -14.00 25.75 3.78
CA CYS A 241 -13.64 24.34 3.92
C CYS A 241 -12.44 24.01 3.03
N VAL A 242 -11.49 23.27 3.57
CA VAL A 242 -10.28 22.82 2.86
C VAL A 242 -10.28 21.29 2.80
N PHE A 243 -10.17 20.76 1.59
CA PHE A 243 -9.93 19.34 1.35
C PHE A 243 -8.46 19.14 1.02
N ALA A 244 -7.76 18.36 1.82
CA ALA A 244 -6.45 17.84 1.51
C ALA A 244 -6.58 16.46 0.89
N VAL A 245 -5.93 16.22 -0.26
CA VAL A 245 -6.12 14.99 -1.03
C VAL A 245 -5.57 13.72 -0.37
N ASN A 246 -4.88 13.85 0.77
CA ASN A 246 -4.61 12.76 1.71
C ASN A 246 -4.54 13.28 3.15
N ASP A 247 -4.57 12.38 4.09
CA ASP A 247 -4.64 12.70 5.51
C ASP A 247 -3.35 13.32 6.05
N VAL A 248 -2.18 12.90 5.58
CA VAL A 248 -0.91 13.48 6.04
C VAL A 248 -0.77 14.95 5.60
N MET A 249 -1.29 15.32 4.43
CA MET A 249 -1.40 16.73 4.02
C MET A 249 -2.40 17.48 4.89
N ALA A 250 -3.53 16.86 5.27
CA ALA A 250 -4.50 17.46 6.18
C ALA A 250 -3.88 17.76 7.56
N VAL A 251 -3.07 16.84 8.09
CA VAL A 251 -2.30 17.08 9.34
C VAL A 251 -1.37 18.28 9.21
N GLY A 252 -0.69 18.40 8.06
CA GLY A 252 0.13 19.57 7.74
C GLY A 252 -0.70 20.86 7.71
N ALA A 253 -1.87 20.83 7.07
CA ALA A 253 -2.79 21.97 6.99
C ALA A 253 -3.28 22.41 8.39
N LEU A 254 -3.67 21.47 9.24
CA LEU A 254 -4.06 21.75 10.63
C LEU A 254 -2.93 22.44 11.40
N ALA A 255 -1.70 21.99 11.22
CA ALA A 255 -0.53 22.61 11.85
C ALA A 255 -0.28 24.04 11.32
N SER A 256 -0.44 24.27 10.00
CA SER A 256 -0.31 25.58 9.38
C SER A 256 -1.38 26.57 9.89
N PHE A 257 -2.65 26.15 9.92
CA PHE A 257 -3.74 26.97 10.44
C PHE A 257 -3.54 27.30 11.92
N ARG A 258 -3.20 26.34 12.75
CA ARG A 258 -2.90 26.58 14.17
C ARG A 258 -1.78 27.58 14.36
N GLY A 259 -0.67 27.45 13.61
CA GLY A 259 0.46 28.39 13.67
C GLY A 259 0.09 29.82 13.29
N ARG A 260 -0.98 30.00 12.52
CA ARG A 260 -1.52 31.31 12.06
C ARG A 260 -2.69 31.80 12.94
N GLY A 261 -3.03 31.08 14.01
CA GLY A 261 -4.17 31.42 14.87
C GLY A 261 -5.53 31.18 14.24
N ILE A 262 -5.62 30.42 13.14
CA ILE A 262 -6.86 30.05 12.48
C ILE A 262 -7.40 28.78 13.15
N ARG A 263 -8.61 28.86 13.67
CA ARG A 263 -9.24 27.76 14.42
C ARG A 263 -9.96 26.81 13.46
N VAL A 264 -9.77 25.52 13.70
CA VAL A 264 -10.47 24.44 13.02
C VAL A 264 -11.36 23.75 14.06
N PRO A 265 -12.67 23.66 13.84
CA PRO A 265 -13.43 24.02 12.62
C PRO A 265 -14.01 25.45 12.61
N GLU A 266 -13.80 26.31 13.64
CA GLU A 266 -14.56 27.55 13.82
C GLU A 266 -14.34 28.57 12.70
N ASP A 267 -13.13 28.72 12.20
CA ASP A 267 -12.79 29.67 11.15
C ASP A 267 -12.71 28.98 9.76
N VAL A 268 -12.27 27.72 9.73
CA VAL A 268 -12.19 26.90 8.52
C VAL A 268 -12.37 25.41 8.87
N SER A 269 -13.20 24.70 8.11
CA SER A 269 -13.30 23.24 8.18
C SER A 269 -12.17 22.59 7.37
N VAL A 270 -11.68 21.43 7.83
CA VAL A 270 -10.63 20.65 7.16
C VAL A 270 -11.08 19.20 7.00
N ALA A 271 -10.85 18.64 5.83
CA ALA A 271 -11.07 17.22 5.56
C ALA A 271 -9.87 16.62 4.83
N GLY A 272 -9.65 15.32 5.02
CA GLY A 272 -8.60 14.52 4.39
C GLY A 272 -9.14 13.36 3.56
N PHE A 273 -8.28 12.37 3.34
CA PHE A 273 -8.60 11.14 2.63
C PHE A 273 -7.67 10.04 3.11
N ASP A 274 -8.14 8.84 3.38
CA ASP A 274 -7.55 7.55 3.73
C ASP A 274 -8.02 6.99 5.09
N ASP A 275 -8.36 7.82 6.09
CA ASP A 275 -8.67 7.51 7.51
C ASP A 275 -7.53 6.77 8.22
N ILE A 276 -6.31 7.32 8.13
CA ILE A 276 -5.18 6.77 8.89
C ILE A 276 -5.44 6.82 10.41
N ALA A 277 -4.95 5.81 11.14
CA ALA A 277 -5.37 5.54 12.52
C ALA A 277 -5.18 6.74 13.48
N THR A 278 -4.09 7.50 13.33
CA THR A 278 -3.73 8.65 14.17
C THR A 278 -4.72 9.82 14.09
N LEU A 279 -5.59 9.88 13.10
CA LEU A 279 -6.53 11.00 12.92
C LEU A 279 -7.62 11.07 13.98
N ARG A 280 -7.92 9.96 14.62
CA ARG A 280 -8.93 9.86 15.68
C ARG A 280 -8.48 10.52 16.97
N ASP A 281 -7.16 10.61 17.15
CA ASP A 281 -6.53 11.16 18.36
C ASP A 281 -6.19 12.66 18.20
N LEU A 282 -6.47 13.24 17.02
CA LEU A 282 -6.31 14.68 16.81
C LEU A 282 -7.43 15.47 17.49
N VAL A 283 -7.11 16.72 17.83
CA VAL A 283 -8.08 17.69 18.33
C VAL A 283 -8.03 18.93 17.42
N PRO A 284 -9.09 19.15 16.61
CA PRO A 284 -10.27 18.30 16.40
C PRO A 284 -9.96 17.02 15.63
N ALA A 285 -10.76 15.93 15.86
CA ALA A 285 -10.65 14.71 15.09
C ALA A 285 -10.98 14.97 13.61
N LEU A 286 -10.19 14.41 12.68
CA LEU A 286 -10.25 14.76 11.27
C LEU A 286 -11.37 14.03 10.52
N SER A 287 -12.20 14.82 9.81
CA SER A 287 -13.11 14.33 8.78
C SER A 287 -12.34 13.84 7.57
N THR A 288 -12.74 12.71 7.00
CA THR A 288 -11.97 12.06 5.93
C THR A 288 -12.81 11.08 5.11
N VAL A 289 -12.23 10.48 4.10
CA VAL A 289 -12.77 9.30 3.42
C VAL A 289 -12.00 8.07 3.91
N ARG A 290 -12.68 7.14 4.54
CA ARG A 290 -12.09 5.88 5.00
C ARG A 290 -11.90 4.91 3.85
N LEU A 291 -10.68 4.42 3.68
CA LEU A 291 -10.35 3.25 2.88
C LEU A 291 -10.03 2.06 3.82
N PRO A 292 -10.44 0.83 3.49
CA PRO A 292 -10.09 -0.37 4.27
C PRO A 292 -8.65 -0.82 3.94
N LEU A 293 -7.65 -0.01 4.34
CA LEU A 293 -6.25 -0.12 3.90
C LEU A 293 -5.64 -1.50 4.15
N ALA A 294 -5.86 -2.07 5.34
CA ALA A 294 -5.35 -3.39 5.67
C ALA A 294 -6.00 -4.49 4.81
N ASP A 295 -7.30 -4.39 4.54
CA ASP A 295 -8.00 -5.36 3.69
C ASP A 295 -7.56 -5.22 2.22
N MET A 296 -7.23 -4.00 1.75
CA MET A 296 -6.66 -3.79 0.43
C MET A 296 -5.29 -4.51 0.29
N GLY A 297 -4.44 -4.40 1.31
CA GLY A 297 -3.16 -5.12 1.35
C GLY A 297 -3.33 -6.64 1.38
N ALA A 298 -4.21 -7.14 2.25
CA ALA A 298 -4.54 -8.57 2.33
C ALA A 298 -5.06 -9.09 0.97
N ARG A 299 -6.00 -8.37 0.37
CA ARG A 299 -6.59 -8.74 -0.91
C ARG A 299 -5.57 -8.76 -2.05
N ALA A 300 -4.63 -7.81 -2.09
CA ALA A 300 -3.58 -7.80 -3.10
C ALA A 300 -2.69 -9.06 -3.00
N LEU A 301 -2.33 -9.48 -1.80
CA LEU A 301 -1.56 -10.71 -1.64
C LEU A 301 -2.38 -11.96 -1.99
N GLU A 302 -3.63 -12.04 -1.57
CA GLU A 302 -4.54 -13.14 -1.94
C GLU A 302 -4.68 -13.26 -3.47
N LEU A 303 -4.80 -12.14 -4.18
CA LEU A 303 -4.82 -12.10 -5.63
C LEU A 303 -3.52 -12.65 -6.21
N ALA A 304 -2.36 -12.15 -5.74
CA ALA A 304 -1.06 -12.61 -6.21
C ALA A 304 -0.81 -14.10 -5.92
N LEU A 305 -1.34 -14.67 -4.84
CA LEU A 305 -1.20 -16.08 -4.49
C LEU A 305 -2.27 -16.97 -5.15
N GLY A 306 -3.30 -16.38 -5.74
CA GLY A 306 -4.39 -17.08 -6.41
C GLY A 306 -3.97 -17.79 -7.70
N PRO A 307 -4.91 -18.39 -8.43
CA PRO A 307 -4.62 -19.03 -9.71
C PRO A 307 -4.07 -18.02 -10.73
N ASP A 308 -3.17 -18.50 -11.60
CA ASP A 308 -2.58 -17.69 -12.66
C ASP A 308 -3.57 -17.66 -13.85
N GLU A 309 -4.45 -16.68 -13.82
CA GLU A 309 -5.51 -16.43 -14.80
C GLU A 309 -5.33 -15.02 -15.39
N GLU A 310 -6.32 -14.54 -16.15
CA GLU A 310 -6.35 -13.15 -16.59
C GLU A 310 -6.32 -12.19 -15.40
N PRO A 311 -5.64 -11.03 -15.51
CA PRO A 311 -5.56 -10.06 -14.43
C PRO A 311 -6.92 -9.64 -13.90
N ARG A 312 -7.10 -9.69 -12.59
CA ARG A 312 -8.34 -9.36 -11.89
C ARG A 312 -8.25 -7.95 -11.33
N VAL A 313 -9.32 -7.19 -11.46
CA VAL A 313 -9.44 -5.84 -10.90
C VAL A 313 -10.52 -5.83 -9.83
N VAL A 314 -10.12 -5.48 -8.61
CA VAL A 314 -11.03 -5.37 -7.46
C VAL A 314 -11.15 -3.91 -7.07
N HIS A 315 -12.33 -3.32 -7.29
CA HIS A 315 -12.62 -1.95 -6.86
C HIS A 315 -13.03 -1.92 -5.39
N VAL A 316 -12.49 -0.94 -4.65
CA VAL A 316 -12.74 -0.76 -3.23
C VAL A 316 -13.32 0.63 -3.00
N ALA A 317 -14.56 0.68 -2.49
CA ALA A 317 -15.23 1.94 -2.19
C ALA A 317 -14.66 2.60 -0.92
N GLY A 318 -14.63 3.94 -0.93
CA GLY A 318 -14.36 4.74 0.26
C GLY A 318 -15.66 5.13 0.98
N GLU A 319 -15.60 5.26 2.30
CA GLU A 319 -16.69 5.72 3.17
C GLU A 319 -16.40 7.12 3.70
N VAL A 320 -17.32 8.07 3.57
CA VAL A 320 -17.17 9.41 4.16
C VAL A 320 -17.38 9.34 5.66
N VAL A 321 -16.41 9.82 6.43
CA VAL A 321 -16.44 9.89 7.88
C VAL A 321 -16.33 11.35 8.31
N LEU A 322 -17.44 11.96 8.66
CA LEU A 322 -17.45 13.32 9.22
C LEU A 322 -17.13 13.27 10.72
N ARG A 323 -16.23 14.17 11.14
CA ARG A 323 -15.78 14.35 12.53
C ARG A 323 -15.73 15.85 12.86
N GLU A 324 -15.11 16.20 14.00
CA GLU A 324 -15.13 17.55 14.56
C GLU A 324 -14.42 18.61 13.71
N SER A 325 -13.50 18.18 12.81
CA SER A 325 -12.77 19.12 11.93
C SER A 325 -13.61 19.75 10.84
N ALA A 326 -14.86 19.28 10.65
CA ALA A 326 -15.84 19.86 9.74
C ALA A 326 -17.12 20.20 10.47
N ARG A 327 -17.53 21.48 10.46
CA ARG A 327 -18.75 21.96 11.10
C ARG A 327 -19.82 22.31 10.09
N SER A 328 -21.08 22.30 10.55
CA SER A 328 -22.19 22.89 9.80
C SER A 328 -22.08 24.43 9.80
N LEU A 329 -22.33 25.04 8.64
CA LEU A 329 -22.57 26.46 8.50
C LEU A 329 -24.08 26.66 8.47
N SER A 330 -24.63 27.11 9.57
CA SER A 330 -26.06 27.50 9.70
C SER A 330 -26.37 28.74 8.89
#